data_dc69fdce008db27c4a8e5b7254152cdf
#
_entry.id   dc69fdce008db27c4a8e5b7254152cdf
#
_cell.length_a   1.000
_cell.length_b   1.000
_cell.length_c   1.000
_cell.angle_alpha   90.00
_cell.angle_beta   90.00
_cell.angle_gamma   90.00
#
_symmetry.space_group_name_H-M   'P 1'
#
loop_
_entity.id
_entity.type
_entity.pdbx_description
1 polymer ?
#
loop_
_entity_poly.entity_id
_entity_poly.type
_entity_poly.pdbx_seq_one_letter_code
_entity_poly.pdbx_strand_id
1 'polypeptide(L)'
;DCSNFIHYIHARANMTTERAFNSLQIREGIVTKSSDDNNKIEAEIYWYTHIPAPLRRFTPQLIDYQQVDGQFSYSLEFLPLLPLNELYVHGLNTTEFWQHIFQLLKEFFSMANQSDVHRHIETGFAKSYAEDLYHKKTLKRLYAYADDADVDLNQPVIYDETMLGSTLEIAQDCIDKALALPNTVSVMHGDLCFSNIM
;
A
#
# COMPACT_ATOMS: atom_id res chain seq x y z
N ASP A 1 16.09 6.28 -27.09
CA ASP A 1 15.04 6.77 -28.00
C ASP A 1 13.67 6.32 -27.49
N CYS A 2 12.92 7.25 -26.88
CA CYS A 2 11.55 6.99 -26.40
C CYS A 2 10.50 7.33 -27.47
N SER A 3 10.75 6.92 -28.71
CA SER A 3 9.90 7.24 -29.86
C SER A 3 8.50 6.59 -29.80
N ASN A 4 8.28 5.66 -28.89
CA ASN A 4 6.94 5.17 -28.59
C ASN A 4 6.72 4.93 -27.09
N PHE A 5 5.47 4.88 -26.70
CA PHE A 5 5.01 4.76 -25.30
C PHE A 5 5.55 3.51 -24.61
N ILE A 6 5.66 2.38 -25.30
CA ILE A 6 6.17 1.12 -24.76
C ILE A 6 7.67 1.26 -24.43
N HIS A 7 8.46 1.87 -25.29
CA HIS A 7 9.87 2.12 -25.02
C HIS A 7 10.07 3.07 -23.82
N TYR A 8 9.20 4.07 -23.68
CA TYR A 8 9.20 4.95 -22.50
C TYR A 8 8.95 4.18 -21.21
N ILE A 9 7.91 3.32 -21.18
CA ILE A 9 7.57 2.53 -19.99
C ILE A 9 8.70 1.55 -19.65
N HIS A 10 9.29 0.87 -20.63
CA HIS A 10 10.44 -0.02 -20.40
C HIS A 10 11.67 0.73 -19.89
N ALA A 11 12.00 1.86 -20.48
CA ALA A 11 13.14 2.69 -20.06
C ALA A 11 12.92 3.16 -18.61
N ARG A 12 11.72 3.61 -18.29
CA ARG A 12 11.34 4.05 -16.96
C ARG A 12 11.39 2.92 -15.93
N ALA A 13 10.83 1.76 -16.26
CA ALA A 13 10.88 0.58 -15.41
C ALA A 13 12.32 0.22 -15.03
N ASN A 14 13.26 0.31 -15.97
CA ASN A 14 14.68 0.08 -15.72
C ASN A 14 15.35 1.18 -14.88
N MET A 15 14.80 2.39 -14.83
CA MET A 15 15.36 3.53 -14.08
C MET A 15 14.77 3.68 -12.67
N THR A 16 13.59 3.13 -12.39
CA THR A 16 12.88 3.34 -11.11
C THR A 16 12.96 2.15 -10.16
N THR A 17 13.72 1.14 -10.48
CA THR A 17 13.63 -0.20 -9.90
C THR A 17 14.32 -0.42 -8.58
N GLU A 18 15.14 0.49 -8.09
CA GLU A 18 15.82 0.30 -6.80
C GLU A 18 15.34 1.32 -5.75
N ARG A 19 14.40 0.90 -4.91
CA ARG A 19 14.31 1.45 -3.56
C ARG A 19 15.27 0.66 -2.67
N ALA A 20 15.95 1.32 -1.74
CA ALA A 20 17.09 0.86 -0.97
C ALA A 20 16.97 -0.54 -0.28
N PHE A 21 15.81 -1.20 -0.33
CA PHE A 21 15.55 -2.47 0.36
C PHE A 21 14.80 -3.52 -0.48
N ASN A 22 14.48 -3.25 -1.74
CA ASN A 22 13.76 -4.20 -2.60
C ASN A 22 14.46 -4.26 -3.95
N SER A 23 14.85 -5.46 -4.39
CA SER A 23 15.26 -5.70 -5.77
C SER A 23 14.03 -5.96 -6.64
N LEU A 24 13.90 -5.23 -7.74
CA LEU A 24 12.82 -5.40 -8.70
C LEU A 24 13.44 -5.54 -10.08
N GLN A 25 13.22 -6.66 -10.74
CA GLN A 25 13.73 -6.95 -12.07
C GLN A 25 12.57 -7.12 -13.05
N ILE A 26 12.69 -6.52 -14.23
CA ILE A 26 11.71 -6.65 -15.31
C ILE A 26 12.39 -7.31 -16.50
N ARG A 27 11.92 -8.51 -16.87
CA ARG A 27 12.42 -9.27 -18.02
C ARG A 27 11.26 -9.95 -18.73
N GLU A 28 11.20 -9.84 -20.05
CA GLU A 28 10.27 -10.59 -20.92
C GLU A 28 8.79 -10.48 -20.49
N GLY A 29 8.37 -9.30 -20.01
CA GLY A 29 6.99 -9.11 -19.56
C GLY A 29 6.69 -9.66 -18.16
N ILE A 30 7.73 -9.97 -17.38
CA ILE A 30 7.61 -10.46 -16.00
C ILE A 30 8.34 -9.50 -15.06
N VAL A 31 7.71 -9.17 -13.95
CA VAL A 31 8.29 -8.40 -12.84
C VAL A 31 8.63 -9.38 -11.71
N THR A 32 9.90 -9.53 -11.40
CA THR A 32 10.34 -10.32 -10.23
C THR A 32 10.73 -9.39 -9.09
N LYS A 33 10.20 -9.64 -7.91
CA LYS A 33 10.47 -8.90 -6.69
C LYS A 33 11.08 -9.78 -5.61
N SER A 34 12.13 -9.27 -4.96
CA SER A 34 12.75 -9.83 -3.78
C SER A 34 13.10 -8.72 -2.78
N SER A 35 13.37 -9.07 -1.53
CA SER A 35 13.78 -8.13 -0.48
C SER A 35 14.61 -8.87 0.56
N ASP A 36 15.44 -8.14 1.28
CA ASP A 36 16.13 -8.64 2.47
C ASP A 36 15.16 -8.92 3.63
N ASP A 37 13.98 -8.27 3.61
CA ASP A 37 12.89 -8.55 4.55
C ASP A 37 12.01 -9.68 4.02
N ASN A 38 12.38 -10.91 4.36
CA ASN A 38 11.64 -12.11 3.97
C ASN A 38 10.19 -12.12 4.46
N ASN A 39 9.92 -11.62 5.67
CA ASN A 39 8.56 -11.58 6.20
C ASN A 39 7.63 -10.74 5.34
N LYS A 40 8.16 -9.65 4.78
CA LYS A 40 7.41 -8.78 3.86
C LYS A 40 7.07 -9.50 2.57
N ILE A 41 8.06 -10.15 1.94
CA ILE A 41 7.85 -10.88 0.67
C ILE A 41 6.89 -12.06 0.89
N GLU A 42 7.04 -12.80 1.97
CA GLU A 42 6.14 -13.90 2.32
C GLU A 42 4.68 -13.42 2.51
N ALA A 43 4.49 -12.28 3.20
CA ALA A 43 3.17 -11.68 3.36
C ALA A 43 2.56 -11.22 2.02
N GLU A 44 3.37 -10.68 1.10
CA GLU A 44 2.93 -10.29 -0.24
C GLU A 44 2.55 -11.54 -1.07
N ILE A 45 3.35 -12.63 -1.03
CA ILE A 45 3.03 -13.91 -1.66
C ILE A 45 1.72 -14.48 -1.10
N TYR A 46 1.57 -14.46 0.22
CA TYR A 46 0.33 -14.91 0.88
C TYR A 46 -0.87 -14.12 0.37
N TRP A 47 -0.75 -12.80 0.26
CA TRP A 47 -1.81 -11.94 -0.25
C TRP A 47 -2.23 -12.32 -1.68
N TYR A 48 -1.27 -12.46 -2.62
CA TYR A 48 -1.56 -12.84 -4.01
C TYR A 48 -2.16 -14.24 -4.15
N THR A 49 -1.74 -15.18 -3.31
CA THR A 49 -2.24 -16.56 -3.35
C THR A 49 -3.62 -16.71 -2.72
N HIS A 50 -3.99 -15.85 -1.76
CA HIS A 50 -5.23 -15.95 -0.99
C HIS A 50 -6.27 -14.88 -1.35
N ILE A 51 -5.95 -13.93 -2.23
CA ILE A 51 -6.92 -12.93 -2.65
C ILE A 51 -8.16 -13.61 -3.27
N PRO A 52 -9.39 -13.23 -2.86
CA PRO A 52 -10.63 -13.77 -3.40
C PRO A 52 -10.71 -13.63 -4.92
N ALA A 53 -11.23 -14.67 -5.59
CA ALA A 53 -11.29 -14.72 -7.06
C ALA A 53 -11.93 -13.47 -7.71
N PRO A 54 -13.02 -12.86 -7.18
CA PRO A 54 -13.58 -11.65 -7.75
C PRO A 54 -12.65 -10.44 -7.73
N LEU A 55 -11.69 -10.39 -6.78
CA LEU A 55 -10.74 -9.28 -6.63
C LEU A 55 -9.50 -9.42 -7.52
N ARG A 56 -9.21 -10.63 -8.03
CA ARG A 56 -8.03 -10.90 -8.87
C ARG A 56 -7.98 -10.03 -10.13
N ARG A 57 -9.12 -9.62 -10.67
CA ARG A 57 -9.20 -8.74 -11.84
C ARG A 57 -8.62 -7.33 -11.61
N PHE A 58 -8.41 -6.94 -10.36
CA PHE A 58 -7.83 -5.66 -9.97
C PHE A 58 -6.34 -5.75 -9.63
N THR A 59 -5.73 -6.90 -9.84
CA THR A 59 -4.34 -7.16 -9.48
C THR A 59 -3.59 -7.79 -10.64
N PRO A 60 -2.27 -7.54 -10.77
CA PRO A 60 -1.47 -8.31 -11.70
C PRO A 60 -1.50 -9.79 -11.35
N GLN A 61 -1.36 -10.63 -12.37
CA GLN A 61 -1.35 -12.08 -12.17
C GLN A 61 -0.05 -12.51 -11.48
N LEU A 62 -0.17 -13.28 -10.41
CA LEU A 62 0.96 -13.99 -9.82
C LEU A 62 1.34 -15.14 -10.78
N ILE A 63 2.58 -15.11 -11.31
CA ILE A 63 3.10 -16.12 -12.24
C ILE A 63 3.77 -17.24 -11.46
N ASP A 64 4.67 -16.87 -10.53
CA ASP A 64 5.45 -17.84 -9.75
C ASP A 64 5.96 -17.21 -8.46
N TYR A 65 6.34 -18.05 -7.50
CA TYR A 65 7.06 -17.65 -6.30
C TYR A 65 8.01 -18.77 -5.86
N GLN A 66 9.12 -18.38 -5.27
CA GLN A 66 10.14 -19.34 -4.85
C GLN A 66 10.86 -18.91 -3.58
N GLN A 67 11.48 -19.89 -2.95
CA GLN A 67 12.43 -19.67 -1.87
C GLN A 67 13.76 -20.34 -2.25
N VAL A 68 14.81 -19.53 -2.38
CA VAL A 68 16.16 -19.99 -2.71
C VAL A 68 17.11 -19.47 -1.64
N ASP A 69 17.89 -20.37 -1.04
CA ASP A 69 18.85 -20.04 0.03
C ASP A 69 18.25 -19.26 1.20
N GLY A 70 16.98 -19.52 1.50
CA GLY A 70 16.26 -18.83 2.57
C GLY A 70 15.68 -17.46 2.18
N GLN A 71 15.89 -16.99 0.95
CA GLN A 71 15.34 -15.74 0.45
C GLN A 71 14.09 -15.99 -0.40
N PHE A 72 13.00 -15.26 -0.08
CA PHE A 72 11.77 -15.31 -0.86
C PHE A 72 11.79 -14.33 -2.03
N SER A 73 11.21 -14.77 -3.14
CA SER A 73 10.91 -13.92 -4.29
C SER A 73 9.60 -14.33 -4.95
N TYR A 74 8.98 -13.42 -5.68
CA TYR A 74 7.80 -13.71 -6.48
C TYR A 74 7.82 -12.96 -7.80
N SER A 75 7.10 -13.47 -8.78
CA SER A 75 6.99 -12.94 -10.13
C SER A 75 5.55 -12.64 -10.50
N LEU A 76 5.32 -11.44 -11.01
CA LEU A 76 4.03 -10.96 -11.51
C LEU A 76 4.10 -10.69 -13.01
N GLU A 77 2.96 -10.66 -13.67
CA GLU A 77 2.87 -10.09 -15.01
C GLU A 77 3.27 -8.62 -15.00
N PHE A 78 3.98 -8.19 -16.01
CA PHE A 78 4.30 -6.78 -16.21
C PHE A 78 3.15 -6.10 -16.93
N LEU A 79 2.51 -5.14 -16.27
CA LEU A 79 1.47 -4.31 -16.88
C LEU A 79 2.11 -3.03 -17.43
N PRO A 80 2.14 -2.81 -18.76
CA PRO A 80 2.72 -1.62 -19.37
C PRO A 80 1.78 -0.41 -19.22
N LEU A 81 1.39 -0.10 -18.00
CA LEU A 81 0.48 0.97 -17.64
C LEU A 81 1.22 2.07 -16.87
N LEU A 82 0.69 3.28 -16.92
CA LEU A 82 1.16 4.39 -16.09
C LEU A 82 0.45 4.34 -14.73
N PRO A 83 1.16 4.54 -13.63
CA PRO A 83 0.52 4.67 -12.35
C PRO A 83 -0.26 5.97 -12.25
N LEU A 84 -1.32 5.94 -11.47
CA LEU A 84 -2.31 7.01 -11.38
C LEU A 84 -1.74 8.34 -10.87
N ASN A 85 -0.67 8.31 -10.05
CA ASN A 85 0.03 9.52 -9.63
C ASN A 85 0.67 10.28 -10.80
N GLU A 86 1.18 9.58 -11.83
CA GLU A 86 1.72 10.25 -13.02
C GLU A 86 0.61 10.78 -13.91
N LEU A 87 -0.47 10.02 -14.06
CA LEU A 87 -1.66 10.51 -14.76
C LEU A 87 -2.26 11.73 -14.07
N TYR A 88 -2.16 11.82 -12.75
CA TYR A 88 -2.63 12.97 -11.99
C TYR A 88 -1.75 14.21 -12.20
N VAL A 89 -0.43 14.05 -12.17
CA VAL A 89 0.53 15.18 -12.25
C VAL A 89 0.71 15.66 -13.68
N HIS A 90 0.77 14.75 -14.64
CA HIS A 90 1.19 15.05 -16.02
C HIS A 90 0.06 14.90 -17.06
N GLY A 91 -1.03 14.23 -16.69
CA GLY A 91 -2.16 14.01 -17.60
C GLY A 91 -3.14 15.19 -17.60
N LEU A 92 -3.69 15.49 -18.76
CA LEU A 92 -4.82 16.42 -18.90
C LEU A 92 -6.13 15.62 -18.89
N ASN A 93 -6.35 14.86 -17.82
CA ASN A 93 -7.48 13.96 -17.71
C ASN A 93 -8.77 14.70 -17.39
N THR A 94 -9.86 14.29 -18.03
CA THR A 94 -11.19 14.90 -17.85
C THR A 94 -11.82 14.47 -16.51
N THR A 95 -12.89 15.18 -16.12
CA THR A 95 -13.68 14.80 -14.95
C THR A 95 -14.26 13.40 -15.08
N GLU A 96 -14.73 13.02 -16.28
CA GLU A 96 -15.28 11.69 -16.57
C GLU A 96 -14.25 10.58 -16.37
N PHE A 97 -12.98 10.81 -16.74
CA PHE A 97 -11.89 9.89 -16.47
C PHE A 97 -11.76 9.62 -14.96
N TRP A 98 -11.73 10.68 -14.14
CA TRP A 98 -11.61 10.55 -12.69
C TRP A 98 -12.85 9.89 -12.06
N GLN A 99 -14.03 10.23 -12.54
CA GLN A 99 -15.27 9.57 -12.11
C GLN A 99 -15.22 8.06 -12.37
N HIS A 100 -14.71 7.64 -13.54
CA HIS A 100 -14.55 6.23 -13.86
C HIS A 100 -13.55 5.53 -12.94
N ILE A 101 -12.39 6.13 -12.68
CA ILE A 101 -11.39 5.59 -11.73
C ILE A 101 -12.01 5.42 -10.35
N PHE A 102 -12.68 6.45 -9.81
CA PHE A 102 -13.32 6.34 -8.50
C PHE A 102 -14.47 5.34 -8.47
N GLN A 103 -15.16 5.12 -9.58
CA GLN A 103 -16.16 4.07 -9.68
C GLN A 103 -15.54 2.67 -9.58
N LEU A 104 -14.42 2.43 -10.27
CA LEU A 104 -13.67 1.17 -10.17
C LEU A 104 -13.14 0.92 -8.74
N LEU A 105 -12.62 1.94 -8.08
CA LEU A 105 -12.20 1.85 -6.67
C LEU A 105 -13.37 1.52 -5.75
N LYS A 106 -14.53 2.12 -5.97
CA LYS A 106 -15.76 1.83 -5.22
C LYS A 106 -16.23 0.38 -5.42
N GLU A 107 -16.11 -0.15 -6.64
CA GLU A 107 -16.38 -1.56 -6.93
C GLU A 107 -15.41 -2.48 -6.18
N PHE A 108 -14.10 -2.17 -6.22
CA PHE A 108 -13.10 -2.91 -5.47
C PHE A 108 -13.43 -2.97 -3.97
N PHE A 109 -13.69 -1.83 -3.33
CA PHE A 109 -14.05 -1.78 -1.92
C PHE A 109 -15.35 -2.54 -1.60
N SER A 110 -16.36 -2.42 -2.47
CA SER A 110 -17.61 -3.16 -2.31
C SER A 110 -17.37 -4.67 -2.33
N MET A 111 -16.59 -5.16 -3.28
CA MET A 111 -16.23 -6.58 -3.37
C MET A 111 -15.36 -7.05 -2.21
N ALA A 112 -14.40 -6.23 -1.79
CA ALA A 112 -13.53 -6.52 -0.65
C ALA A 112 -14.35 -6.70 0.65
N ASN A 113 -15.36 -5.85 0.84
CA ASN A 113 -16.25 -5.93 2.00
C ASN A 113 -17.26 -7.10 1.94
N GLN A 114 -17.62 -7.57 0.75
CA GLN A 114 -18.56 -8.69 0.56
C GLN A 114 -17.86 -10.06 0.57
N SER A 115 -16.52 -10.09 0.57
CA SER A 115 -15.78 -11.34 0.55
C SER A 115 -16.01 -12.15 1.82
N ASP A 116 -16.22 -13.47 1.70
CA ASP A 116 -16.48 -14.41 2.80
C ASP A 116 -15.29 -14.60 3.77
N VAL A 117 -14.22 -13.86 3.60
CA VAL A 117 -13.02 -13.89 4.46
C VAL A 117 -13.36 -13.66 5.94
N HIS A 118 -14.46 -12.95 6.22
CA HIS A 118 -14.92 -12.66 7.60
C HIS A 118 -15.37 -13.90 8.39
N ARG A 119 -15.80 -14.97 7.71
CA ARG A 119 -16.49 -16.12 8.36
C ARG A 119 -15.57 -16.95 9.23
N HIS A 120 -14.26 -16.81 9.10
CA HIS A 120 -13.26 -17.62 9.79
C HIS A 120 -12.37 -16.84 10.75
N ILE A 121 -12.65 -15.53 10.96
CA ILE A 121 -11.82 -14.68 11.81
C ILE A 121 -12.48 -14.56 13.19
N GLU A 122 -11.72 -14.90 14.22
CA GLU A 122 -12.15 -14.77 15.61
C GLU A 122 -12.50 -13.30 15.94
N THR A 123 -13.55 -13.10 16.74
CA THR A 123 -14.10 -11.77 17.06
C THR A 123 -13.08 -10.81 17.69
N GLY A 124 -12.04 -11.33 18.35
CA GLY A 124 -10.96 -10.54 18.96
C GLY A 124 -9.89 -10.09 17.97
N PHE A 125 -9.75 -10.74 16.82
CA PHE A 125 -8.67 -10.50 15.87
C PHE A 125 -8.71 -9.09 15.27
N ALA A 126 -9.89 -8.64 14.82
CA ALA A 126 -10.04 -7.33 14.23
C ALA A 126 -9.63 -6.20 15.18
N LYS A 127 -9.98 -6.33 16.45
CA LYS A 127 -9.61 -5.34 17.48
C LYS A 127 -8.11 -5.35 17.73
N SER A 128 -7.51 -6.53 17.92
CA SER A 128 -6.06 -6.66 18.13
C SER A 128 -5.27 -6.13 16.94
N TYR A 129 -5.71 -6.42 15.71
CA TYR A 129 -5.06 -5.94 14.50
C TYR A 129 -5.19 -4.42 14.34
N ALA A 130 -6.35 -3.85 14.66
CA ALA A 130 -6.55 -2.40 14.66
C ALA A 130 -5.65 -1.71 15.70
N GLU A 131 -5.47 -2.30 16.88
CA GLU A 131 -4.58 -1.79 17.92
C GLU A 131 -3.11 -1.84 17.50
N ASP A 132 -2.68 -2.92 16.86
CA ASP A 132 -1.31 -3.03 16.32
C ASP A 132 -1.07 -2.01 15.20
N LEU A 133 -2.04 -1.81 14.30
CA LEU A 133 -1.93 -0.91 13.16
C LEU A 133 -2.02 0.57 13.57
N TYR A 134 -3.08 0.95 14.31
CA TYR A 134 -3.35 2.36 14.61
C TYR A 134 -2.59 2.87 15.82
N HIS A 135 -2.36 2.04 16.84
CA HIS A 135 -1.67 2.47 18.06
C HIS A 135 -0.18 2.17 17.99
N LYS A 136 0.21 0.89 18.06
CA LYS A 136 1.63 0.50 18.19
C LYS A 136 2.48 0.97 17.01
N LYS A 137 2.01 0.75 15.77
CA LYS A 137 2.77 1.14 14.58
C LYS A 137 2.88 2.65 14.42
N THR A 138 1.83 3.40 14.73
CA THR A 138 1.83 4.87 14.66
C THR A 138 2.81 5.45 15.68
N LEU A 139 2.73 5.06 16.94
CA LEU A 139 3.63 5.56 17.97
C LEU A 139 5.08 5.16 17.72
N LYS A 140 5.32 3.90 17.30
CA LYS A 140 6.68 3.45 16.92
C LYS A 140 7.31 4.35 15.84
N ARG A 141 6.53 4.68 14.80
CA ARG A 141 7.01 5.54 13.69
C ARG A 141 7.18 6.99 14.12
N LEU A 142 6.27 7.49 14.96
CA LEU A 142 6.34 8.85 15.49
C LEU A 142 7.57 9.05 16.36
N TYR A 143 7.87 8.12 17.27
CA TYR A 143 9.08 8.18 18.09
C TYR A 143 10.36 8.03 17.25
N ALA A 144 10.38 7.14 16.26
CA ALA A 144 11.52 7.00 15.35
C ALA A 144 11.77 8.28 14.55
N TYR A 145 10.72 8.94 14.08
CA TYR A 145 10.80 10.25 13.40
C TYR A 145 11.33 11.33 14.35
N ALA A 146 10.85 11.37 15.58
CA ALA A 146 11.28 12.36 16.57
C ALA A 146 12.77 12.23 16.91
N ASP A 147 13.25 10.98 17.03
CA ASP A 147 14.66 10.68 17.27
C ASP A 147 15.54 11.07 16.07
N ASP A 148 15.12 10.72 14.86
CA ASP A 148 15.85 11.04 13.62
C ASP A 148 15.89 12.55 13.30
N ALA A 149 14.78 13.25 13.55
CA ALA A 149 14.64 14.68 13.26
C ALA A 149 14.99 15.61 14.43
N ASP A 150 15.39 15.07 15.59
CA ASP A 150 15.65 15.82 16.84
C ASP A 150 14.44 16.73 17.24
N VAL A 151 13.23 16.15 17.23
CA VAL A 151 11.98 16.86 17.51
C VAL A 151 11.39 16.39 18.85
N ASP A 152 11.07 17.33 19.73
CA ASP A 152 10.34 17.04 20.97
C ASP A 152 8.83 16.95 20.69
N LEU A 153 8.28 15.75 20.77
CA LEU A 153 6.86 15.48 20.53
C LEU A 153 5.91 16.10 21.60
N ASN A 154 6.45 16.52 22.73
CA ASN A 154 5.66 17.15 23.80
C ASN A 154 5.53 18.68 23.62
N GLN A 155 6.23 19.25 22.67
CA GLN A 155 6.11 20.67 22.36
C GLN A 155 4.73 21.01 21.80
N PRO A 156 4.09 22.09 22.25
CA PRO A 156 2.83 22.55 21.66
C PRO A 156 2.96 22.89 20.18
N VAL A 157 2.01 22.43 19.39
CA VAL A 157 1.92 22.78 17.96
C VAL A 157 1.01 24.00 17.80
N ILE A 158 1.50 25.02 17.11
CA ILE A 158 0.71 26.21 16.75
C ILE A 158 0.42 26.11 15.23
N TYR A 159 -0.84 26.12 14.89
CA TYR A 159 -1.31 26.15 13.51
C TYR A 159 -2.30 27.29 13.32
N ASP A 160 -2.04 28.19 12.39
CA ASP A 160 -2.88 29.39 12.11
C ASP A 160 -3.24 30.14 13.40
N GLU A 161 -2.20 30.50 14.19
CA GLU A 161 -2.30 31.20 15.48
C GLU A 161 -3.07 30.42 16.58
N THR A 162 -3.52 29.20 16.30
CA THR A 162 -4.26 28.35 17.25
C THR A 162 -3.32 27.31 17.85
N MET A 163 -3.32 27.19 19.18
CA MET A 163 -2.61 26.15 19.90
C MET A 163 -3.42 24.85 19.84
N LEU A 164 -2.86 23.79 19.24
CA LEU A 164 -3.54 22.51 19.03
C LEU A 164 -3.20 21.44 20.09
N GLY A 165 -2.31 21.71 21.02
CA GLY A 165 -1.70 20.71 21.89
C GLY A 165 -0.36 20.21 21.35
N SER A 166 0.22 19.20 21.98
CA SER A 166 1.48 18.60 21.51
C SER A 166 1.23 17.59 20.37
N THR A 167 2.26 17.31 19.58
CA THR A 167 2.18 16.27 18.51
C THR A 167 1.76 14.91 19.09
N LEU A 168 2.25 14.57 20.28
CA LEU A 168 1.90 13.31 20.94
C LEU A 168 0.43 13.27 21.37
N GLU A 169 -0.10 14.38 21.94
CA GLU A 169 -1.51 14.49 22.32
C GLU A 169 -2.44 14.39 21.10
N ILE A 170 -2.10 15.08 20.00
CA ILE A 170 -2.84 15.01 18.74
C ILE A 170 -2.84 13.57 18.18
N ALA A 171 -1.67 12.91 18.18
CA ALA A 171 -1.56 11.54 17.72
C ALA A 171 -2.40 10.58 18.57
N GLN A 172 -2.39 10.73 19.89
CA GLN A 172 -3.17 9.91 20.80
C GLN A 172 -4.69 10.12 20.59
N ASP A 173 -5.15 11.36 20.44
CA ASP A 173 -6.56 11.67 20.14
C ASP A 173 -7.00 11.04 18.80
N CYS A 174 -6.15 11.09 17.77
CA CYS A 174 -6.43 10.43 16.49
C CYS A 174 -6.50 8.90 16.62
N ILE A 175 -5.59 8.29 17.39
CA ILE A 175 -5.57 6.86 17.65
C ILE A 175 -6.85 6.44 18.39
N ASP A 176 -7.22 7.15 19.46
CA ASP A 176 -8.40 6.83 20.26
C ASP A 176 -9.68 6.92 19.42
N LYS A 177 -9.79 7.95 18.58
CA LYS A 177 -10.90 8.09 17.62
C LYS A 177 -10.95 6.97 16.60
N ALA A 178 -9.79 6.57 16.06
CA ALA A 178 -9.71 5.46 15.10
C ALA A 178 -10.12 4.13 15.72
N LEU A 179 -9.67 3.86 16.95
CA LEU A 179 -10.01 2.63 17.68
C LEU A 179 -11.47 2.58 18.18
N ALA A 180 -12.12 3.74 18.32
CA ALA A 180 -13.53 3.83 18.66
C ALA A 180 -14.46 3.49 17.48
N LEU A 181 -13.95 3.50 16.24
CA LEU A 181 -14.73 3.11 15.08
C LEU A 181 -15.04 1.59 15.09
N PRO A 182 -16.16 1.15 14.48
CA PRO A 182 -16.46 -0.25 14.35
C PRO A 182 -15.35 -0.99 13.61
N ASN A 183 -14.77 -2.00 14.24
CA ASN A 183 -13.75 -2.83 13.62
C ASN A 183 -14.43 -3.83 12.67
N THR A 184 -14.28 -3.62 11.37
CA THR A 184 -14.72 -4.54 10.34
C THR A 184 -13.50 -5.24 9.73
N VAL A 185 -13.67 -6.52 9.39
CA VAL A 185 -12.65 -7.27 8.67
C VAL A 185 -12.99 -7.27 7.19
N SER A 186 -12.03 -6.90 6.35
CA SER A 186 -12.16 -6.96 4.90
C SER A 186 -10.81 -7.29 4.27
N VAL A 187 -10.81 -7.63 2.99
CA VAL A 187 -9.56 -7.76 2.24
C VAL A 187 -8.97 -6.35 2.05
N MET A 188 -7.78 -6.14 2.56
CA MET A 188 -7.08 -4.86 2.44
C MET A 188 -5.89 -4.97 1.50
N HIS A 189 -5.68 -3.96 0.67
CA HIS A 189 -4.44 -3.77 -0.08
C HIS A 189 -3.29 -3.31 0.84
N GLY A 190 -3.59 -2.57 1.88
CA GLY A 190 -2.63 -2.09 2.89
C GLY A 190 -1.84 -0.84 2.50
N ASP A 191 -1.75 -0.50 1.20
CA ASP A 191 -1.06 0.70 0.69
C ASP A 191 -1.69 1.15 -0.63
N LEU A 192 -3.00 1.42 -0.64
CA LEU A 192 -3.74 1.84 -1.82
C LEU A 192 -3.57 3.34 -2.07
N CYS A 193 -2.42 3.73 -2.58
CA CYS A 193 -2.12 5.09 -3.01
C CYS A 193 -2.00 5.16 -4.54
N PHE A 194 -2.03 6.37 -5.11
CA PHE A 194 -2.01 6.57 -6.57
C PHE A 194 -0.80 5.96 -7.27
N SER A 195 0.34 5.82 -6.60
CA SER A 195 1.51 5.16 -7.17
C SER A 195 1.37 3.63 -7.31
N ASN A 196 0.39 3.04 -6.62
CA ASN A 196 0.11 1.60 -6.62
C ASN A 196 -1.17 1.24 -7.40
N ILE A 197 -1.75 2.21 -8.10
CA ILE A 197 -2.90 2.05 -9.00
C ILE A 197 -2.43 2.33 -10.42
N MET A 198 -2.65 1.39 -11.33
CA MET A 198 -2.24 1.46 -12.74
C MET A 198 -3.45 1.29 -13.65
#